data_1c891c2d54337ef0419a231926464b46
#
_entry.id   1c891c2d54337ef0419a231926464b46
#
_cell.length_a   1.000
_cell.length_b   1.000
_cell.length_c   1.000
_cell.angle_alpha   90.00
_cell.angle_beta   90.00
_cell.angle_gamma   90.00
#
_symmetry.space_group_name_H-M   'P 1'
#
loop_
_entity.id
_entity.type
_entity.pdbx_description
1 polymer ?
#
loop_
_entity_poly.entity_id
_entity_poly.type
_entity_poly.pdbx_seq_one_letter_code
_entity_poly.pdbx_strand_id
1 'polypeptide(L)'
;MARMEWKMKKLMLLIFGVGIWWSPSIKELIKIEPVLDENRQAIVRKVSPGLSTFGTKPEDAPAYIRPLLDYSYKYIPSNKRDTASFFLFATAGMRLLPLDQQEAVVKSLREGLPKVTKIKIAPENIQIIDGKWEGIYNWVAVNYILGRFEPPGDLNTALPKRKTTVGMIDMGGASTQIAFEIPLSDFQSENVQSVNLGSIEESDGLRYQLFVTTFLGFGVNEGAKKYEKYLNTLVENSTDDISYVRDGCLPVNLMKIVTKDDGSQYVRKGTGEWDSCVRSIAKILTDGPPKCPLTKQCFFGGVLSPPIRLSQIELYGFSEYWYSVDDVLSLGGAYNHSTFEERAKEFCQQRWPSIKSKARAQLYPKANDERLETQCFKSAWIHAILHDGFFVDETQHKFQSANKISEQEVQWALGAMIYHMRYSPVELGVSSPTSYNQPLIQGIVLSAVIILILIIAYYIYSRFYNKTIRRDRGGFNYHRLPNLNDVEFAEKIPRSTRSYVSFFQE
;
A
#
# COMPACT_ATOMS: atom_id res chain seq x y z
N MET A 1 -64.79 10.74 -11.91
CA MET A 1 -63.92 10.87 -10.72
C MET A 1 -62.80 9.85 -10.68
N ALA A 2 -63.03 8.57 -10.83
CA ALA A 2 -61.96 7.53 -10.75
C ALA A 2 -60.80 7.66 -11.74
N ARG A 3 -61.00 8.16 -12.98
CA ARG A 3 -59.96 8.38 -14.00
C ARG A 3 -59.03 9.58 -13.69
N MET A 4 -59.46 10.48 -12.85
CA MET A 4 -58.71 11.67 -12.46
C MET A 4 -57.84 11.41 -11.25
N GLU A 5 -58.28 10.58 -10.31
CA GLU A 5 -57.44 10.13 -9.16
C GLU A 5 -56.26 9.25 -9.62
N TRP A 6 -56.45 8.43 -10.67
CA TRP A 6 -55.38 7.56 -11.17
C TRP A 6 -54.27 8.36 -11.88
N LYS A 7 -54.62 9.47 -12.59
CA LYS A 7 -53.62 10.35 -13.20
C LYS A 7 -52.89 11.22 -12.18
N MET A 8 -53.57 11.65 -11.11
CA MET A 8 -52.92 12.38 -10.01
C MET A 8 -51.97 11.48 -9.18
N LYS A 9 -52.35 10.22 -8.90
CA LYS A 9 -51.45 9.25 -8.24
C LYS A 9 -50.22 8.92 -9.10
N LYS A 10 -50.37 8.82 -10.42
CA LYS A 10 -49.22 8.64 -11.34
C LYS A 10 -48.29 9.86 -11.42
N LEU A 11 -48.87 11.08 -11.33
CA LEU A 11 -48.08 12.31 -11.32
C LEU A 11 -47.34 12.51 -9.98
N MET A 12 -47.99 12.18 -8.85
CA MET A 12 -47.31 12.17 -7.54
C MET A 12 -46.25 11.11 -7.43
N LEU A 13 -46.43 9.90 -7.98
CA LEU A 13 -45.42 8.86 -8.00
C LEU A 13 -44.21 9.22 -8.90
N LEU A 14 -44.42 10.00 -9.99
CA LEU A 14 -43.35 10.53 -10.79
C LEU A 14 -42.55 11.64 -10.11
N ILE A 15 -43.22 12.50 -9.32
CA ILE A 15 -42.53 13.57 -8.55
C ILE A 15 -41.78 13.00 -7.36
N PHE A 16 -42.30 11.98 -6.67
CA PHE A 16 -41.57 11.27 -5.60
C PHE A 16 -40.52 10.30 -6.15
N GLY A 17 -40.67 9.74 -7.34
CA GLY A 17 -39.71 8.84 -7.97
C GLY A 17 -38.46 9.53 -8.53
N VAL A 18 -38.52 10.82 -8.84
CA VAL A 18 -37.38 11.60 -9.31
C VAL A 18 -36.51 12.13 -8.16
N GLY A 19 -37.08 12.26 -6.96
CA GLY A 19 -36.36 12.71 -5.76
C GLY A 19 -35.57 11.64 -5.02
N ILE A 20 -35.77 10.35 -5.34
CA ILE A 20 -35.08 9.22 -4.66
C ILE A 20 -33.91 8.67 -5.48
N TRP A 21 -33.72 9.11 -6.74
CA TRP A 21 -32.69 8.57 -7.62
C TRP A 21 -31.44 9.44 -7.76
N TRP A 22 -31.26 10.43 -6.92
CA TRP A 22 -30.03 11.23 -6.92
C TRP A 22 -29.43 11.31 -5.51
N SER A 23 -29.13 10.14 -4.93
CA SER A 23 -28.01 10.02 -4.02
C SER A 23 -26.84 9.59 -4.91
N PRO A 24 -25.82 10.43 -5.14
CA PRO A 24 -24.60 9.94 -5.75
C PRO A 24 -24.05 8.91 -4.77
N SER A 25 -24.18 7.62 -5.10
CA SER A 25 -23.39 6.59 -4.44
C SER A 25 -21.95 6.92 -4.76
N ILE A 26 -21.26 7.61 -3.86
CA ILE A 26 -19.84 7.88 -3.94
C ILE A 26 -19.15 6.52 -3.77
N LYS A 27 -19.08 5.76 -4.86
CA LYS A 27 -18.29 4.52 -4.99
C LYS A 27 -16.85 4.85 -5.35
N GLU A 28 -16.34 6.00 -4.91
CA GLU A 28 -15.01 6.44 -5.33
C GLU A 28 -13.98 6.06 -4.28
N LEU A 29 -12.87 5.51 -4.78
CA LEU A 29 -11.66 5.36 -4.00
C LEU A 29 -11.17 6.74 -3.58
N ILE A 30 -10.81 6.89 -2.30
CA ILE A 30 -10.23 8.15 -1.82
C ILE A 30 -8.94 8.45 -2.58
N LYS A 31 -8.82 9.69 -3.07
CA LYS A 31 -7.61 10.16 -3.73
C LYS A 31 -6.66 10.78 -2.71
N ILE A 32 -5.48 10.17 -2.57
CA ILE A 32 -4.40 10.65 -1.70
C ILE A 32 -3.15 10.85 -2.55
N GLU A 33 -2.53 11.99 -2.42
CA GLU A 33 -1.30 12.33 -3.13
C GLU A 33 -0.21 12.71 -2.11
N PRO A 34 1.05 12.30 -2.33
CA PRO A 34 2.16 12.73 -1.51
C PRO A 34 2.41 14.24 -1.70
N VAL A 35 2.89 14.88 -0.66
CA VAL A 35 3.45 16.22 -0.79
C VAL A 35 4.79 16.11 -1.52
N LEU A 36 4.95 16.87 -2.60
CA LEU A 36 6.12 16.81 -3.45
C LEU A 36 7.06 18.01 -3.18
N ASP A 37 8.35 17.79 -3.36
CA ASP A 37 9.37 18.85 -3.40
C ASP A 37 9.42 19.55 -4.77
N GLU A 38 10.36 20.47 -4.93
CA GLU A 38 10.58 21.23 -6.18
C GLU A 38 10.98 20.35 -7.34
N ASN A 39 11.56 19.17 -7.08
CA ASN A 39 11.96 18.18 -8.07
C ASN A 39 10.86 17.13 -8.36
N ARG A 40 9.64 17.35 -7.85
CA ARG A 40 8.51 16.41 -7.91
C ARG A 40 8.77 15.05 -7.23
N GLN A 41 9.67 15.02 -6.25
CA GLN A 41 9.87 13.84 -5.42
C GLN A 41 9.04 13.96 -4.13
N ALA A 42 8.50 12.83 -3.65
CA ALA A 42 7.76 12.81 -2.40
C ALA A 42 8.65 13.28 -1.24
N ILE A 43 8.10 14.16 -0.39
CA ILE A 43 8.81 14.64 0.79
C ILE A 43 8.83 13.53 1.83
N VAL A 44 10.02 12.96 2.00
CA VAL A 44 10.30 11.87 2.94
C VAL A 44 11.52 12.22 3.78
N ARG A 45 11.50 11.89 5.06
CA ARG A 45 12.66 11.99 5.94
C ARG A 45 12.89 10.66 6.63
N LYS A 46 14.05 10.07 6.40
CA LYS A 46 14.51 8.83 7.05
C LYS A 46 15.45 9.15 8.19
N VAL A 47 15.34 8.43 9.29
CA VAL A 47 16.21 8.52 10.47
C VAL A 47 16.63 7.13 10.91
N SER A 48 17.79 7.03 11.54
CA SER A 48 18.34 5.80 12.12
C SER A 48 18.89 6.14 13.51
N PRO A 49 18.88 5.20 14.46
CA PRO A 49 18.49 3.79 14.37
C PRO A 49 16.96 3.58 14.38
N GLY A 50 16.53 2.32 14.18
CA GLY A 50 15.12 1.93 14.23
C GLY A 50 14.47 2.10 15.62
N LEU A 51 13.13 2.33 15.65
CA LEU A 51 12.37 2.55 16.91
C LEU A 51 12.53 1.39 17.91
N SER A 52 12.81 0.19 17.45
CA SER A 52 13.07 -0.99 18.29
C SER A 52 14.29 -0.85 19.22
N THR A 53 15.24 0.06 18.92
CA THR A 53 16.38 0.30 19.80
C THR A 53 16.00 0.94 21.13
N PHE A 54 14.77 1.48 21.22
CA PHE A 54 14.23 2.06 22.47
C PHE A 54 13.51 1.03 23.36
N GLY A 55 13.57 -0.26 23.04
CA GLY A 55 12.94 -1.31 23.86
C GLY A 55 13.39 -1.30 25.33
N THR A 56 14.66 -0.99 25.60
CA THR A 56 15.22 -0.91 26.96
C THR A 56 15.17 0.50 27.57
N LYS A 57 14.84 1.53 26.78
CA LYS A 57 14.74 2.95 27.20
C LYS A 57 13.54 3.60 26.52
N PRO A 58 12.32 3.13 26.78
CA PRO A 58 11.11 3.59 26.09
C PRO A 58 10.82 5.08 26.29
N GLU A 59 11.28 5.68 27.39
CA GLU A 59 11.14 7.10 27.71
C GLU A 59 11.82 8.04 26.70
N ASP A 60 12.83 7.57 25.98
CA ASP A 60 13.57 8.37 25.00
C ASP A 60 12.86 8.39 23.62
N ALA A 61 11.93 7.48 23.35
CA ALA A 61 11.26 7.36 22.06
C ALA A 61 10.49 8.63 21.63
N PRO A 62 9.74 9.34 22.47
CA PRO A 62 9.07 10.58 22.07
C PRO A 62 10.03 11.70 21.64
N ALA A 63 11.17 11.83 22.34
CA ALA A 63 12.19 12.82 21.99
C ALA A 63 12.85 12.50 20.65
N TYR A 64 13.03 11.22 20.34
CA TYR A 64 13.54 10.73 19.07
C TYR A 64 12.60 11.03 17.88
N ILE A 65 11.28 10.91 18.06
CA ILE A 65 10.28 11.18 17.02
C ILE A 65 10.05 12.70 16.81
N ARG A 66 10.25 13.52 17.83
CA ARG A 66 9.99 14.97 17.77
C ARG A 66 10.61 15.68 16.56
N PRO A 67 11.88 15.47 16.17
CA PRO A 67 12.47 16.12 14.99
C PRO A 67 11.75 15.79 13.68
N LEU A 68 11.11 14.63 13.56
CA LEU A 68 10.29 14.26 12.40
C LEU A 68 8.99 15.06 12.38
N LEU A 69 8.35 15.23 13.54
CA LEU A 69 7.17 16.09 13.68
C LEU A 69 7.49 17.54 13.36
N ASP A 70 8.57 18.08 13.90
CA ASP A 70 9.02 19.44 13.63
C ASP A 70 9.32 19.63 12.13
N TYR A 71 9.86 18.62 11.46
CA TYR A 71 10.07 18.63 10.02
C TYR A 71 8.75 18.69 9.25
N SER A 72 7.73 17.92 9.68
CA SER A 72 6.42 17.89 9.02
C SER A 72 5.67 19.23 9.09
N TYR A 73 5.88 20.00 10.15
CA TYR A 73 5.24 21.31 10.30
C TYR A 73 5.52 22.27 9.15
N LYS A 74 6.64 22.13 8.46
CA LYS A 74 7.01 22.98 7.30
C LYS A 74 6.04 22.79 6.13
N TYR A 75 5.40 21.61 6.03
CA TYR A 75 4.56 21.22 4.92
C TYR A 75 3.07 21.22 5.25
N ILE A 76 2.71 21.40 6.53
CA ILE A 76 1.33 21.49 6.97
C ILE A 76 0.95 22.96 7.14
N PRO A 77 0.00 23.49 6.33
CA PRO A 77 -0.48 24.86 6.49
C PRO A 77 -0.94 25.11 7.93
N SER A 78 -0.63 26.29 8.47
CA SER A 78 -0.89 26.61 9.89
C SER A 78 -2.36 26.43 10.29
N ASN A 79 -3.28 26.78 9.40
CA ASN A 79 -4.74 26.64 9.58
C ASN A 79 -5.27 25.21 9.41
N LYS A 80 -4.41 24.25 9.06
CA LYS A 80 -4.78 22.82 8.90
C LYS A 80 -4.11 21.91 9.94
N ARG A 81 -3.27 22.46 10.81
CA ARG A 81 -2.53 21.66 11.82
C ARG A 81 -3.44 20.98 12.83
N ASP A 82 -4.53 21.65 13.22
CA ASP A 82 -5.48 21.10 14.20
C ASP A 82 -6.38 20.02 13.62
N THR A 83 -6.50 19.95 12.27
CA THR A 83 -7.27 18.95 11.55
C THR A 83 -6.40 17.88 10.88
N ALA A 84 -5.07 18.03 10.93
CA ALA A 84 -4.14 17.04 10.39
C ALA A 84 -4.19 15.76 11.22
N SER A 85 -4.34 14.62 10.55
CA SER A 85 -4.25 13.31 11.20
C SER A 85 -2.80 12.83 11.23
N PHE A 86 -2.39 12.31 12.37
CA PHE A 86 -1.08 11.71 12.56
C PHE A 86 -1.21 10.19 12.76
N PHE A 87 -0.40 9.43 12.05
CA PHE A 87 -0.30 7.98 12.19
C PHE A 87 1.16 7.58 12.41
N LEU A 88 1.40 6.74 13.41
CA LEU A 88 2.69 6.12 13.68
C LEU A 88 2.49 4.61 13.71
N PHE A 89 2.97 3.94 12.68
CA PHE A 89 2.88 2.49 12.56
C PHE A 89 4.28 1.89 12.63
N ALA A 90 4.50 1.07 13.63
CA ALA A 90 5.73 0.32 13.79
C ALA A 90 5.56 -1.10 13.21
N THR A 91 6.63 -1.66 12.68
CA THR A 91 6.62 -2.90 11.91
C THR A 91 7.50 -4.00 12.53
N ALA A 92 8.11 -4.84 11.69
CA ALA A 92 8.82 -6.05 12.10
C ALA A 92 9.91 -5.84 13.17
N GLY A 93 10.65 -4.73 13.11
CA GLY A 93 11.68 -4.45 14.11
C GLY A 93 11.12 -4.41 15.53
N MET A 94 9.95 -3.78 15.69
CA MET A 94 9.26 -3.77 16.99
C MET A 94 8.67 -5.14 17.34
N ARG A 95 8.14 -5.90 16.38
CA ARG A 95 7.56 -7.23 16.62
C ARG A 95 8.60 -8.27 17.10
N LEU A 96 9.89 -8.02 16.90
CA LEU A 96 10.98 -8.86 17.41
C LEU A 96 11.34 -8.61 18.88
N LEU A 97 10.90 -7.49 19.46
CA LEU A 97 11.12 -7.20 20.87
C LEU A 97 10.22 -8.08 21.77
N PRO A 98 10.62 -8.33 23.03
CA PRO A 98 9.72 -8.84 24.06
C PRO A 98 8.44 -8.00 24.18
N LEU A 99 7.31 -8.63 24.49
CA LEU A 99 5.99 -7.97 24.49
C LEU A 99 5.94 -6.77 25.45
N ASP A 100 6.51 -6.92 26.65
CA ASP A 100 6.61 -5.87 27.66
C ASP A 100 7.37 -4.63 27.13
N GLN A 101 8.44 -4.83 26.36
CA GLN A 101 9.18 -3.74 25.73
C GLN A 101 8.38 -3.08 24.61
N GLN A 102 7.67 -3.88 23.80
CA GLN A 102 6.76 -3.36 22.75
C GLN A 102 5.71 -2.42 23.38
N GLU A 103 5.04 -2.90 24.42
CA GLU A 103 4.00 -2.15 25.15
C GLU A 103 4.55 -0.87 25.79
N ALA A 104 5.74 -0.96 26.41
CA ALA A 104 6.39 0.17 27.05
C ALA A 104 6.73 1.29 26.05
N VAL A 105 7.28 0.95 24.87
CA VAL A 105 7.58 1.94 23.83
C VAL A 105 6.31 2.58 23.28
N VAL A 106 5.28 1.79 22.96
CA VAL A 106 4.00 2.31 22.46
C VAL A 106 3.33 3.21 23.50
N LYS A 107 3.31 2.81 24.76
CA LYS A 107 2.79 3.62 25.87
C LYS A 107 3.53 4.95 25.99
N SER A 108 4.86 4.92 26.00
CA SER A 108 5.68 6.13 26.08
C SER A 108 5.41 7.09 24.93
N LEU A 109 5.25 6.58 23.70
CA LEU A 109 4.89 7.40 22.53
C LEU A 109 3.49 8.01 22.67
N ARG A 110 2.49 7.24 23.09
CA ARG A 110 1.11 7.71 23.27
C ARG A 110 1.00 8.81 24.33
N GLU A 111 1.77 8.71 25.40
CA GLU A 111 1.78 9.68 26.51
C GLU A 111 2.71 10.88 26.25
N GLY A 112 3.81 10.65 25.55
CA GLY A 112 4.87 11.64 25.34
C GLY A 112 4.67 12.54 24.11
N LEU A 113 4.23 11.98 22.98
CA LEU A 113 4.09 12.76 21.72
C LEU A 113 3.09 13.92 21.84
N PRO A 114 1.90 13.78 22.46
CA PRO A 114 0.99 14.91 22.63
C PRO A 114 1.58 16.09 23.42
N LYS A 115 2.61 15.85 24.22
CA LYS A 115 3.28 16.92 25.02
C LYS A 115 4.31 17.71 24.21
N VAL A 116 4.78 17.18 23.06
CA VAL A 116 5.85 17.76 22.27
C VAL A 116 5.40 18.27 20.90
N THR A 117 4.12 18.13 20.55
CA THR A 117 3.54 18.60 19.28
C THR A 117 2.19 19.28 19.47
N LYS A 118 1.82 20.16 18.51
CA LYS A 118 0.48 20.74 18.40
C LYS A 118 -0.46 19.96 17.48
N ILE A 119 0.07 18.96 16.75
CA ILE A 119 -0.78 18.07 15.94
C ILE A 119 -1.61 17.22 16.89
N LYS A 120 -2.90 17.11 16.61
CA LYS A 120 -3.79 16.23 17.37
C LYS A 120 -3.42 14.78 17.11
N ILE A 121 -2.89 14.11 18.12
CA ILE A 121 -2.51 12.69 18.06
C ILE A 121 -3.61 11.88 18.74
N ALA A 122 -4.24 11.01 17.97
CA ALA A 122 -5.15 10.00 18.50
C ALA A 122 -4.31 8.79 18.97
N PRO A 123 -4.42 8.34 20.23
CA PRO A 123 -3.62 7.23 20.76
C PRO A 123 -3.74 5.93 19.93
N GLU A 124 -4.90 5.68 19.35
CA GLU A 124 -5.18 4.55 18.47
C GLU A 124 -4.40 4.58 17.15
N ASN A 125 -3.94 5.74 16.73
CA ASN A 125 -3.10 5.90 15.55
C ASN A 125 -1.61 5.59 15.80
N ILE A 126 -1.23 5.29 17.06
CA ILE A 126 0.12 4.84 17.41
C ILE A 126 0.04 3.36 17.76
N GLN A 127 0.57 2.51 16.89
CA GLN A 127 0.47 1.07 17.07
C GLN A 127 1.59 0.30 16.36
N ILE A 128 1.85 -0.90 16.83
CA ILE A 128 2.63 -1.90 16.11
C ILE A 128 1.63 -2.66 15.22
N ILE A 129 1.79 -2.55 13.91
CA ILE A 129 0.89 -3.23 12.97
C ILE A 129 1.28 -4.70 12.81
N ASP A 130 0.28 -5.55 12.61
CA ASP A 130 0.50 -6.92 12.20
C ASP A 130 1.18 -6.98 10.81
N GLY A 131 2.03 -7.99 10.61
CA GLY A 131 2.79 -8.09 9.36
C GLY A 131 1.94 -8.38 8.11
N LYS A 132 0.75 -8.95 8.27
CA LYS A 132 -0.21 -9.09 7.17
C LYS A 132 -0.74 -7.73 6.74
N TRP A 133 -1.00 -6.82 7.68
CA TRP A 133 -1.41 -5.45 7.36
C TRP A 133 -0.31 -4.65 6.67
N GLU A 134 0.95 -4.84 7.06
CA GLU A 134 2.08 -4.26 6.32
C GLU A 134 2.08 -4.72 4.86
N GLY A 135 1.86 -6.02 4.61
CA GLY A 135 1.71 -6.58 3.25
C GLY A 135 0.47 -6.03 2.51
N ILE A 136 -0.68 -5.92 3.19
CA ILE A 136 -1.90 -5.34 2.60
C ILE A 136 -1.67 -3.89 2.19
N TYR A 137 -1.08 -3.08 3.06
CA TYR A 137 -0.83 -1.66 2.76
C TYR A 137 0.13 -1.50 1.58
N ASN A 138 1.16 -2.34 1.49
CA ASN A 138 2.07 -2.30 0.36
C ASN A 138 1.37 -2.73 -0.94
N TRP A 139 0.53 -3.78 -0.89
CA TRP A 139 -0.31 -4.19 -2.01
C TRP A 139 -1.27 -3.07 -2.45
N VAL A 140 -1.89 -2.36 -1.50
CA VAL A 140 -2.76 -1.21 -1.79
C VAL A 140 -1.95 -0.10 -2.45
N ALA A 141 -0.77 0.23 -1.94
CA ALA A 141 0.08 1.29 -2.48
C ALA A 141 0.47 1.03 -3.94
N VAL A 142 0.99 -0.16 -4.24
CA VAL A 142 1.43 -0.48 -5.61
C VAL A 142 0.27 -0.48 -6.61
N ASN A 143 -0.87 -1.07 -6.25
CA ASN A 143 -2.03 -1.12 -7.14
C ASN A 143 -2.70 0.25 -7.31
N TYR A 144 -2.64 1.10 -6.29
CA TYR A 144 -3.09 2.50 -6.38
C TYR A 144 -2.25 3.32 -7.35
N ILE A 145 -0.93 3.26 -7.23
CA ILE A 145 0.00 3.98 -8.12
C ILE A 145 -0.17 3.50 -9.58
N LEU A 146 -0.37 2.19 -9.79
CA LEU A 146 -0.62 1.60 -11.10
C LEU A 146 -2.04 1.86 -11.65
N GLY A 147 -2.91 2.53 -10.89
CA GLY A 147 -4.30 2.80 -11.31
C GLY A 147 -5.13 1.51 -11.48
N ARG A 148 -4.82 0.43 -10.75
CA ARG A 148 -5.51 -0.86 -10.86
C ARG A 148 -6.89 -0.86 -10.20
N PHE A 149 -7.16 0.10 -9.33
CA PHE A 149 -8.45 0.28 -8.66
C PHE A 149 -9.42 1.17 -9.45
N GLU A 150 -8.97 1.79 -10.53
CA GLU A 150 -9.82 2.59 -11.39
C GLU A 150 -10.70 1.69 -12.26
N PRO A 151 -11.97 2.05 -12.50
CA PRO A 151 -12.80 1.32 -13.46
C PRO A 151 -12.14 1.37 -14.86
N PRO A 152 -12.30 0.32 -15.68
CA PRO A 152 -11.82 0.37 -17.06
C PRO A 152 -12.51 1.52 -17.80
N GLY A 153 -11.73 2.26 -18.60
CA GLY A 153 -12.17 3.49 -19.27
C GLY A 153 -13.21 3.31 -20.39
N ASP A 154 -13.70 2.10 -20.64
CA ASP A 154 -14.67 1.82 -21.69
C ASP A 154 -16.07 1.64 -21.09
N LEU A 155 -16.83 2.73 -21.07
CA LEU A 155 -18.21 2.79 -20.54
C LEU A 155 -19.24 2.03 -21.40
N ASN A 156 -18.84 1.47 -22.55
CA ASN A 156 -19.75 0.82 -23.49
C ASN A 156 -19.93 -0.69 -23.26
N THR A 157 -19.25 -1.27 -22.29
CA THR A 157 -19.46 -2.69 -21.93
C THR A 157 -20.46 -2.81 -20.78
N ALA A 158 -21.45 -3.69 -20.96
CA ALA A 158 -22.57 -3.89 -20.04
C ALA A 158 -22.16 -4.27 -18.59
N LEU A 159 -20.89 -4.64 -18.36
CA LEU A 159 -20.25 -4.81 -17.04
C LEU A 159 -18.79 -4.35 -17.18
N PRO A 160 -18.38 -3.26 -16.50
CA PRO A 160 -16.98 -2.85 -16.50
C PRO A 160 -16.16 -3.96 -15.84
N LYS A 161 -15.33 -4.66 -16.61
CA LYS A 161 -14.39 -5.64 -16.08
C LYS A 161 -13.37 -4.91 -15.22
N ARG A 162 -13.29 -5.26 -13.93
CA ARG A 162 -12.28 -4.75 -13.01
C ARG A 162 -10.88 -5.02 -13.57
N LYS A 163 -9.97 -4.03 -13.48
CA LYS A 163 -8.57 -4.22 -13.86
C LYS A 163 -7.94 -5.31 -12.99
N THR A 164 -7.08 -6.14 -13.58
CA THR A 164 -6.32 -7.13 -12.84
C THR A 164 -5.31 -6.44 -11.94
N THR A 165 -5.27 -6.82 -10.67
CA THR A 165 -4.30 -6.31 -9.71
C THR A 165 -2.95 -7.01 -9.85
N VAL A 166 -1.90 -6.35 -9.37
CA VAL A 166 -0.57 -6.97 -9.27
C VAL A 166 -0.35 -7.50 -7.87
N GLY A 167 0.48 -8.52 -7.75
CA GLY A 167 1.00 -8.99 -6.48
C GLY A 167 2.25 -8.21 -6.05
N MET A 168 2.62 -8.32 -4.78
CA MET A 168 3.82 -7.73 -4.23
C MET A 168 4.58 -8.69 -3.32
N ILE A 169 5.90 -8.55 -3.29
CA ILE A 169 6.79 -9.12 -2.29
C ILE A 169 7.64 -7.97 -1.74
N ASP A 170 7.77 -7.89 -0.43
CA ASP A 170 8.60 -6.88 0.24
C ASP A 170 9.55 -7.56 1.20
N MET A 171 10.85 -7.26 1.11
CA MET A 171 11.87 -7.78 2.02
C MET A 171 12.53 -6.64 2.76
N GLY A 172 12.09 -6.41 4.00
CA GLY A 172 12.77 -5.51 4.91
C GLY A 172 13.96 -6.18 5.62
N GLY A 173 14.48 -5.49 6.64
CA GLY A 173 15.57 -6.06 7.47
C GLY A 173 15.12 -7.24 8.34
N ALA A 174 13.91 -7.20 8.90
CA ALA A 174 13.43 -8.15 9.91
C ALA A 174 12.39 -9.14 9.40
N SER A 175 11.63 -8.81 8.36
CA SER A 175 10.57 -9.68 7.81
C SER A 175 10.50 -9.59 6.29
N THR A 176 9.85 -10.59 5.70
CA THR A 176 9.43 -10.60 4.29
C THR A 176 7.92 -10.77 4.24
N GLN A 177 7.24 -9.99 3.40
CA GLN A 177 5.81 -10.07 3.12
C GLN A 177 5.56 -10.49 1.69
N ILE A 178 4.45 -11.20 1.47
CA ILE A 178 3.88 -11.45 0.14
C ILE A 178 2.38 -11.17 0.22
N ALA A 179 1.85 -10.46 -0.78
CA ALA A 179 0.41 -10.25 -0.91
C ALA A 179 0.00 -10.22 -2.38
N PHE A 180 -1.09 -10.91 -2.72
CA PHE A 180 -1.69 -10.90 -4.05
C PHE A 180 -3.17 -11.26 -3.98
N GLU A 181 -3.92 -10.80 -4.96
CA GLU A 181 -5.33 -11.12 -5.08
C GLU A 181 -5.53 -12.58 -5.50
N ILE A 182 -6.46 -13.25 -4.84
CA ILE A 182 -6.90 -14.59 -5.22
C ILE A 182 -8.34 -14.52 -5.74
N PRO A 183 -8.73 -15.40 -6.69
CA PRO A 183 -10.13 -15.55 -7.07
C PRO A 183 -10.98 -15.86 -5.84
N LEU A 184 -12.25 -15.49 -5.90
CA LEU A 184 -13.26 -15.99 -4.96
C LEU A 184 -13.29 -17.51 -5.13
N SER A 185 -12.59 -18.22 -4.28
CA SER A 185 -12.43 -19.67 -4.31
C SER A 185 -12.71 -20.26 -2.93
N ASP A 186 -12.93 -21.55 -2.87
CA ASP A 186 -13.10 -22.30 -1.62
C ASP A 186 -11.80 -22.46 -0.82
N PHE A 187 -10.72 -21.79 -1.24
CA PHE A 187 -9.45 -21.83 -0.50
C PHE A 187 -9.59 -21.07 0.82
N GLN A 188 -9.73 -21.84 1.90
CA GLN A 188 -9.81 -21.33 3.26
C GLN A 188 -8.43 -21.41 3.92
N SER A 189 -7.92 -20.28 4.38
CA SER A 189 -6.68 -20.17 5.12
C SER A 189 -6.71 -18.92 6.02
N GLU A 190 -6.05 -18.97 7.14
CA GLU A 190 -5.83 -17.79 8.00
C GLU A 190 -5.10 -16.64 7.26
N ASN A 191 -4.41 -16.98 6.16
CA ASN A 191 -3.69 -16.02 5.31
C ASN A 191 -4.56 -15.43 4.20
N VAL A 192 -5.85 -15.72 4.17
CA VAL A 192 -6.82 -15.07 3.26
C VAL A 192 -7.52 -13.93 4.01
N GLN A 193 -7.42 -12.73 3.47
CA GLN A 193 -8.00 -11.52 4.05
C GLN A 193 -8.92 -10.84 3.06
N SER A 194 -10.10 -10.43 3.52
CA SER A 194 -11.01 -9.59 2.74
C SER A 194 -10.70 -8.12 3.02
N VAL A 195 -10.38 -7.37 1.99
CA VAL A 195 -10.02 -5.95 2.07
C VAL A 195 -11.03 -5.13 1.27
N ASN A 196 -11.69 -4.20 1.93
CA ASN A 196 -12.58 -3.24 1.31
C ASN A 196 -11.90 -1.86 1.27
N LEU A 197 -11.71 -1.30 0.09
CA LEU A 197 -11.11 0.02 -0.14
C LEU A 197 -12.17 1.10 -0.43
N GLY A 198 -13.45 0.73 -0.48
CA GLY A 198 -14.54 1.69 -0.70
C GLY A 198 -14.85 2.53 0.52
N SER A 199 -15.45 3.69 0.28
CA SER A 199 -15.89 4.64 1.31
C SER A 199 -17.12 4.19 2.11
N ILE A 200 -17.79 3.13 1.66
CA ILE A 200 -18.93 2.50 2.33
C ILE A 200 -18.71 0.99 2.44
N GLU A 201 -19.29 0.36 3.47
CA GLU A 201 -19.10 -1.08 3.73
C GLU A 201 -19.57 -1.99 2.59
N GLU A 202 -20.55 -1.55 1.81
CA GLU A 202 -21.16 -2.31 0.71
C GLU A 202 -20.56 -2.02 -0.67
N SER A 203 -19.32 -1.50 -0.74
CA SER A 203 -18.63 -1.22 -2.01
C SER A 203 -18.10 -2.49 -2.65
N ASP A 204 -18.93 -3.31 -3.27
CA ASP A 204 -18.53 -4.59 -3.89
C ASP A 204 -17.44 -4.41 -4.95
N GLY A 205 -17.42 -3.30 -5.69
CA GLY A 205 -16.43 -3.02 -6.72
C GLY A 205 -14.99 -2.81 -6.19
N LEU A 206 -14.84 -2.48 -4.89
CA LEU A 206 -13.55 -2.21 -4.23
C LEU A 206 -13.24 -3.22 -3.12
N ARG A 207 -13.91 -4.35 -3.11
CA ARG A 207 -13.62 -5.47 -2.21
C ARG A 207 -12.74 -6.49 -2.90
N TYR A 208 -11.66 -6.88 -2.22
CA TYR A 208 -10.64 -7.79 -2.72
C TYR A 208 -10.42 -8.93 -1.74
N GLN A 209 -10.22 -10.14 -2.26
CA GLN A 209 -9.74 -11.28 -1.48
C GLN A 209 -8.24 -11.44 -1.72
N LEU A 210 -7.46 -11.26 -0.67
CA LEU A 210 -6.00 -11.31 -0.74
C LEU A 210 -5.49 -12.54 0.00
N PHE A 211 -4.59 -13.28 -0.65
CA PHE A 211 -3.64 -14.07 0.10
C PHE A 211 -2.55 -13.12 0.59
N VAL A 212 -2.31 -13.08 1.88
CA VAL A 212 -1.28 -12.24 2.48
C VAL A 212 -0.65 -12.94 3.68
N THR A 213 0.66 -12.94 3.72
CA THR A 213 1.39 -13.47 4.88
C THR A 213 2.69 -12.69 5.11
N THR A 214 3.22 -12.83 6.33
CA THR A 214 4.50 -12.26 6.75
C THR A 214 5.38 -13.36 7.32
N PHE A 215 6.66 -13.31 6.98
CA PHE A 215 7.69 -14.22 7.46
C PHE A 215 8.63 -13.45 8.38
N LEU A 216 8.22 -13.30 9.64
CA LEU A 216 9.02 -12.64 10.66
C LEU A 216 10.31 -13.44 10.93
N GLY A 217 11.45 -12.75 11.00
CA GLY A 217 12.76 -13.38 11.10
C GLY A 217 13.36 -13.83 9.76
N PHE A 218 12.71 -13.47 8.61
CA PHE A 218 13.20 -13.77 7.26
C PHE A 218 13.42 -12.51 6.40
N GLY A 219 13.50 -11.33 7.01
CA GLY A 219 14.12 -10.19 6.38
C GLY A 219 15.64 -10.38 6.27
N VAL A 220 16.29 -9.55 5.47
CA VAL A 220 17.69 -9.75 5.11
C VAL A 220 18.65 -9.71 6.30
N ASN A 221 18.42 -8.86 7.30
CA ASN A 221 19.27 -8.77 8.50
C ASN A 221 19.09 -9.98 9.43
N GLU A 222 17.84 -10.40 9.62
CA GLU A 222 17.56 -11.61 10.43
C GLU A 222 18.01 -12.88 9.70
N GLY A 223 17.92 -12.90 8.38
CA GLY A 223 18.51 -13.94 7.55
C GLY A 223 20.02 -14.04 7.73
N ALA A 224 20.71 -12.89 7.76
CA ALA A 224 22.15 -12.85 8.02
C ALA A 224 22.52 -13.42 9.39
N LYS A 225 21.73 -13.11 10.44
CA LYS A 225 21.92 -13.71 11.79
C LYS A 225 21.67 -15.23 11.77
N LYS A 226 20.68 -15.72 11.04
CA LYS A 226 20.44 -17.16 10.90
C LYS A 226 21.60 -17.85 10.18
N TYR A 227 22.14 -17.23 9.14
CA TYR A 227 23.30 -17.72 8.43
C TYR A 227 24.55 -17.74 9.32
N GLU A 228 24.78 -16.70 10.11
CA GLU A 228 25.89 -16.64 11.06
C GLU A 228 25.76 -17.74 12.15
N LYS A 229 24.54 -17.94 12.68
CA LYS A 229 24.28 -19.05 13.59
C LYS A 229 24.56 -20.42 12.96
N TYR A 230 24.19 -20.61 11.70
CA TYR A 230 24.52 -21.82 10.96
C TYR A 230 26.06 -22.01 10.86
N LEU A 231 26.82 -20.96 10.52
CA LEU A 231 28.27 -21.03 10.50
C LEU A 231 28.87 -21.36 11.89
N ASN A 232 28.32 -20.83 12.97
CA ASN A 232 28.73 -21.15 14.34
C ASN A 232 28.61 -22.67 14.60
N THR A 233 27.52 -23.31 14.15
CA THR A 233 27.37 -24.77 14.30
C THR A 233 28.40 -25.57 13.52
N LEU A 234 28.89 -25.05 12.39
CA LEU A 234 29.95 -25.70 11.61
C LEU A 234 31.30 -25.64 12.36
N VAL A 235 31.58 -24.52 13.04
CA VAL A 235 32.79 -24.37 13.87
C VAL A 235 32.74 -25.32 15.07
N GLU A 236 31.59 -25.39 15.77
CA GLU A 236 31.40 -26.20 16.97
C GLU A 236 31.47 -27.71 16.70
N ASN A 237 31.00 -28.14 15.54
CA ASN A 237 31.04 -29.55 15.15
C ASN A 237 32.37 -29.97 14.50
N SER A 238 33.31 -29.05 14.36
CA SER A 238 34.63 -29.37 13.82
C SER A 238 35.53 -30.02 14.91
N THR A 239 36.20 -31.09 14.54
CA THR A 239 37.18 -31.77 15.39
C THR A 239 38.55 -31.08 15.43
N ASP A 240 38.73 -30.13 14.51
CA ASP A 240 39.97 -29.36 14.40
C ASP A 240 39.86 -28.06 15.19
N ASP A 241 40.96 -27.55 15.70
CA ASP A 241 41.04 -26.22 16.32
C ASP A 241 40.94 -25.15 15.21
N ILE A 242 39.69 -24.97 14.70
CA ILE A 242 39.43 -24.11 13.55
C ILE A 242 39.34 -22.66 13.99
N SER A 243 40.37 -21.89 13.70
CA SER A 243 40.40 -20.45 13.86
C SER A 243 39.68 -19.70 12.73
N TYR A 244 39.26 -20.39 11.66
CA TYR A 244 38.54 -19.77 10.54
C TYR A 244 37.54 -20.71 9.85
N VAL A 245 36.49 -20.13 9.30
CA VAL A 245 35.47 -20.80 8.47
C VAL A 245 35.54 -20.28 7.04
N ARG A 246 35.53 -21.20 6.07
CA ARG A 246 35.39 -20.85 4.65
C ARG A 246 33.95 -20.45 4.39
N ASP A 247 33.77 -19.25 3.88
CA ASP A 247 32.44 -18.65 3.70
C ASP A 247 32.19 -18.33 2.22
N GLY A 248 31.31 -19.12 1.59
CA GLY A 248 30.91 -18.93 0.21
C GLY A 248 30.09 -17.67 -0.03
N CYS A 249 29.43 -17.14 1.02
CA CYS A 249 28.59 -15.95 0.97
C CYS A 249 29.36 -14.63 1.20
N LEU A 250 30.70 -14.68 1.24
CA LEU A 250 31.54 -13.49 1.25
C LEU A 250 32.41 -13.44 0.00
N PRO A 251 32.71 -12.23 -0.54
CA PRO A 251 33.68 -12.06 -1.64
C PRO A 251 35.04 -12.68 -1.33
N VAL A 252 35.78 -13.11 -2.36
CA VAL A 252 37.05 -13.78 -2.18
C VAL A 252 38.03 -12.92 -1.38
N ASN A 253 38.65 -13.54 -0.36
CA ASN A 253 39.58 -12.91 0.57
C ASN A 253 39.03 -11.78 1.47
N LEU A 254 37.73 -11.58 1.53
CA LEU A 254 37.14 -10.80 2.61
C LEU A 254 37.26 -11.62 3.92
N MET A 255 37.73 -10.97 4.97
CA MET A 255 37.80 -11.56 6.29
C MET A 255 36.94 -10.79 7.27
N LYS A 256 36.10 -11.51 8.00
CA LYS A 256 35.25 -10.95 9.08
C LYS A 256 35.49 -11.70 10.37
N ILE A 257 35.80 -10.99 11.45
CA ILE A 257 35.91 -11.55 12.79
C ILE A 257 34.50 -11.61 13.38
N VAL A 258 34.12 -12.77 13.85
CA VAL A 258 32.86 -13.00 14.57
C VAL A 258 33.18 -13.31 16.01
N THR A 259 32.49 -12.64 16.94
CA THR A 259 32.57 -12.91 18.36
C THR A 259 31.30 -13.66 18.75
N LYS A 260 31.45 -14.88 19.30
CA LYS A 260 30.33 -15.67 19.80
C LYS A 260 29.83 -15.14 21.16
N ASP A 261 28.67 -15.63 21.59
CA ASP A 261 28.05 -15.25 22.89
C ASP A 261 28.93 -15.59 24.08
N ASP A 262 29.79 -16.62 23.99
CA ASP A 262 30.76 -17.02 25.00
C ASP A 262 32.04 -16.17 25.00
N GLY A 263 32.15 -15.18 24.11
CA GLY A 263 33.30 -14.30 23.93
C GLY A 263 34.42 -14.88 23.07
N SER A 264 34.34 -16.14 22.64
CA SER A 264 35.31 -16.73 21.70
C SER A 264 35.17 -16.13 20.32
N GLN A 265 36.24 -16.13 19.52
CA GLN A 265 36.27 -15.53 18.19
C GLN A 265 36.74 -16.52 17.14
N TYR A 266 36.17 -16.38 15.96
CA TYR A 266 36.64 -17.04 14.76
C TYR A 266 36.61 -16.09 13.55
N VAL A 267 37.32 -16.45 12.47
CA VAL A 267 37.38 -15.64 11.25
C VAL A 267 36.51 -16.29 10.17
N ARG A 268 35.59 -15.57 9.60
CA ARG A 268 34.93 -15.92 8.33
C ARG A 268 35.82 -15.47 7.19
N LYS A 269 36.28 -16.42 6.37
CA LYS A 269 37.14 -16.17 5.20
C LYS A 269 36.35 -16.38 3.91
N GLY A 270 36.08 -15.30 3.19
CA GLY A 270 35.35 -15.33 1.93
C GLY A 270 36.02 -16.17 0.85
N THR A 271 35.26 -17.05 0.23
CA THR A 271 35.67 -17.88 -0.90
C THR A 271 34.93 -17.51 -2.19
N GLY A 272 33.82 -16.76 -2.11
CA GLY A 272 33.02 -16.37 -3.27
C GLY A 272 32.34 -17.54 -3.97
N GLU A 273 32.18 -18.67 -3.29
CA GLU A 273 31.58 -19.89 -3.85
C GLU A 273 30.08 -19.82 -3.85
N TRP A 274 29.49 -19.22 -4.87
CA TRP A 274 28.06 -18.97 -5.01
C TRP A 274 27.20 -20.22 -4.75
N ASP A 275 27.49 -21.33 -5.39
CA ASP A 275 26.69 -22.55 -5.26
C ASP A 275 26.71 -23.11 -3.82
N SER A 276 27.83 -22.95 -3.12
CA SER A 276 27.94 -23.31 -1.70
C SER A 276 27.10 -22.36 -0.82
N CYS A 277 27.14 -21.08 -1.13
CA CYS A 277 26.34 -20.06 -0.42
C CYS A 277 24.84 -20.36 -0.58
N VAL A 278 24.35 -20.51 -1.82
CA VAL A 278 22.94 -20.81 -2.10
C VAL A 278 22.47 -22.08 -1.41
N ARG A 279 23.24 -23.18 -1.50
CA ARG A 279 22.89 -24.44 -0.80
C ARG A 279 22.79 -24.28 0.71
N SER A 280 23.69 -23.52 1.32
CA SER A 280 23.67 -23.27 2.77
C SER A 280 22.43 -22.49 3.17
N ILE A 281 22.02 -21.50 2.37
CA ILE A 281 20.83 -20.69 2.62
C ILE A 281 19.54 -21.49 2.38
N ALA A 282 19.45 -22.25 1.30
CA ALA A 282 18.32 -23.14 1.03
C ALA A 282 18.07 -24.11 2.20
N LYS A 283 19.15 -24.67 2.77
CA LYS A 283 19.07 -25.49 3.97
C LYS A 283 18.49 -24.74 5.16
N ILE A 284 18.91 -23.50 5.41
CA ILE A 284 18.38 -22.67 6.50
C ILE A 284 16.89 -22.39 6.33
N LEU A 285 16.40 -22.24 5.09
CA LEU A 285 14.98 -22.02 4.79
C LEU A 285 14.12 -23.27 5.02
N THR A 286 14.68 -24.47 4.82
CA THR A 286 13.95 -25.74 4.83
C THR A 286 14.08 -26.50 6.15
N ASP A 287 15.12 -26.29 6.93
CA ASP A 287 15.45 -27.10 8.12
C ASP A 287 14.61 -26.75 9.39
N GLY A 288 13.60 -25.87 9.28
CA GLY A 288 12.79 -25.43 10.43
C GLY A 288 11.36 -26.00 10.46
N PRO A 289 10.76 -26.18 11.67
CA PRO A 289 9.31 -26.36 11.78
C PRO A 289 8.59 -25.02 11.45
N PRO A 290 7.32 -25.04 11.00
CA PRO A 290 6.48 -26.20 10.76
C PRO A 290 6.73 -26.87 9.39
N LYS A 291 6.56 -28.21 9.36
CA LYS A 291 6.68 -28.96 8.11
C LYS A 291 5.39 -28.87 7.31
N CYS A 292 5.53 -28.71 5.99
CA CYS A 292 4.39 -28.77 5.09
C CYS A 292 3.75 -30.16 5.09
N PRO A 293 2.42 -30.29 5.11
CA PRO A 293 1.74 -31.55 4.91
C PRO A 293 2.13 -32.16 3.56
N LEU A 294 2.41 -33.48 3.51
CA LEU A 294 2.89 -34.18 2.31
C LEU A 294 1.98 -34.06 1.07
N THR A 295 0.70 -33.78 1.28
CA THR A 295 -0.30 -33.65 0.20
C THR A 295 -0.52 -32.20 -0.25
N LYS A 296 0.21 -31.24 0.30
CA LYS A 296 0.01 -29.81 0.04
C LYS A 296 1.32 -29.13 -0.34
N GLN A 297 1.23 -28.03 -1.05
CA GLN A 297 2.36 -27.15 -1.32
C GLN A 297 2.38 -26.02 -0.29
N CYS A 298 3.54 -25.75 0.28
CA CYS A 298 3.72 -24.63 1.22
C CYS A 298 4.89 -23.77 0.77
N PHE A 299 4.77 -22.48 0.99
CA PHE A 299 5.91 -21.58 1.02
C PHE A 299 6.82 -21.91 2.20
N PHE A 300 8.02 -21.35 2.22
CA PHE A 300 8.93 -21.52 3.35
C PHE A 300 8.24 -21.19 4.68
N GLY A 301 8.81 -21.68 5.80
CA GLY A 301 8.13 -21.56 7.10
C GLY A 301 6.83 -22.35 7.23
N GLY A 302 6.54 -23.29 6.29
CA GLY A 302 5.38 -24.17 6.34
C GLY A 302 4.03 -23.50 6.06
N VAL A 303 4.03 -22.31 5.50
CA VAL A 303 2.82 -21.56 5.18
C VAL A 303 2.14 -22.17 3.96
N LEU A 304 0.90 -22.63 4.13
CA LEU A 304 0.12 -23.22 3.04
C LEU A 304 -0.05 -22.23 1.89
N SER A 305 0.46 -22.58 0.70
CA SER A 305 0.28 -21.75 -0.49
C SER A 305 -1.11 -21.96 -1.10
N PRO A 306 -1.74 -20.91 -1.66
CA PRO A 306 -2.96 -21.07 -2.44
C PRO A 306 -2.67 -21.85 -3.74
N PRO A 307 -3.69 -22.49 -4.35
CA PRO A 307 -3.53 -23.26 -5.58
C PRO A 307 -3.38 -22.37 -6.82
N ILE A 308 -2.53 -21.38 -6.73
CA ILE A 308 -2.23 -20.39 -7.79
C ILE A 308 -0.73 -20.37 -7.99
N ARG A 309 -0.29 -20.48 -9.23
CA ARG A 309 1.13 -20.30 -9.57
C ARG A 309 1.47 -18.81 -9.59
N LEU A 310 2.48 -18.40 -8.83
CA LEU A 310 2.95 -17.01 -8.82
C LEU A 310 3.37 -16.53 -10.22
N SER A 311 3.78 -17.45 -11.06
CA SER A 311 4.08 -17.23 -12.46
C SER A 311 2.92 -16.67 -13.30
N GLN A 312 1.68 -16.82 -12.84
CA GLN A 312 0.49 -16.27 -13.51
C GLN A 312 0.18 -14.83 -13.05
N ILE A 313 0.85 -14.35 -11.99
CA ILE A 313 0.64 -13.05 -11.37
C ILE A 313 1.77 -12.11 -11.79
N GLU A 314 1.42 -10.89 -12.21
CA GLU A 314 2.40 -9.80 -12.32
C GLU A 314 2.82 -9.43 -10.90
N LEU A 315 4.11 -9.61 -10.56
CA LEU A 315 4.61 -9.54 -9.20
C LEU A 315 5.72 -8.50 -9.09
N TYR A 316 5.61 -7.60 -8.12
CA TYR A 316 6.61 -6.58 -7.83
C TYR A 316 7.36 -6.88 -6.54
N GLY A 317 8.70 -6.77 -6.59
CA GLY A 317 9.58 -6.89 -5.44
C GLY A 317 10.13 -5.54 -5.00
N PHE A 318 9.99 -5.24 -3.70
CA PHE A 318 10.39 -3.96 -3.11
C PHE A 318 11.50 -4.13 -2.08
N SER A 319 12.05 -3.02 -1.61
CA SER A 319 13.11 -2.95 -0.58
C SER A 319 14.37 -3.72 -0.99
N GLU A 320 14.79 -4.77 -0.31
CA GLU A 320 16.01 -5.51 -0.64
C GLU A 320 15.96 -6.16 -2.02
N TYR A 321 14.79 -6.49 -2.57
CA TYR A 321 14.68 -6.95 -3.97
C TYR A 321 15.11 -5.87 -4.98
N TRP A 322 15.01 -4.59 -4.62
CA TRP A 322 15.55 -3.52 -5.42
C TRP A 322 17.00 -3.20 -5.03
N TYR A 323 17.27 -2.92 -3.75
CA TYR A 323 18.56 -2.41 -3.32
C TYR A 323 19.71 -3.39 -3.62
N SER A 324 19.53 -4.68 -3.36
CA SER A 324 20.57 -5.68 -3.64
C SER A 324 20.72 -6.00 -5.13
N VAL A 325 19.65 -5.83 -5.92
CA VAL A 325 19.65 -6.13 -7.35
C VAL A 325 20.14 -4.94 -8.17
N ASP A 326 19.75 -3.70 -7.83
CA ASP A 326 20.06 -2.51 -8.59
C ASP A 326 21.35 -1.81 -8.13
N ASP A 327 21.53 -1.60 -6.82
CA ASP A 327 22.63 -0.75 -6.32
C ASP A 327 24.03 -1.32 -6.60
N VAL A 328 24.14 -2.63 -6.69
CA VAL A 328 25.43 -3.33 -6.92
C VAL A 328 25.48 -4.06 -8.25
N LEU A 329 24.41 -4.79 -8.61
CA LEU A 329 24.40 -5.61 -9.82
C LEU A 329 23.87 -4.86 -11.05
N SER A 330 23.22 -3.70 -10.86
CA SER A 330 22.60 -2.87 -11.92
C SER A 330 21.58 -3.63 -12.76
N LEU A 331 20.73 -4.44 -12.09
CA LEU A 331 19.71 -5.30 -12.70
C LEU A 331 18.29 -4.95 -12.25
N GLY A 332 18.05 -3.71 -11.81
CA GLY A 332 16.71 -3.25 -11.42
C GLY A 332 15.69 -3.35 -12.55
N GLY A 333 14.42 -3.57 -12.22
CA GLY A 333 13.33 -3.75 -13.17
C GLY A 333 12.99 -5.22 -13.43
N ALA A 334 12.78 -5.58 -14.70
CA ALA A 334 12.40 -6.93 -15.07
C ALA A 334 13.46 -7.97 -14.63
N TYR A 335 13.02 -8.94 -13.84
CA TYR A 335 13.92 -9.96 -13.31
C TYR A 335 14.17 -11.05 -14.35
N ASN A 336 15.43 -11.40 -14.51
CA ASN A 336 15.87 -12.56 -15.28
C ASN A 336 16.78 -13.41 -14.39
N HIS A 337 16.36 -14.63 -14.09
CA HIS A 337 17.07 -15.54 -13.19
C HIS A 337 18.52 -15.79 -13.62
N SER A 338 18.73 -16.20 -14.88
CA SER A 338 20.07 -16.53 -15.39
C SER A 338 21.03 -15.34 -15.32
N THR A 339 20.56 -14.15 -15.72
CA THR A 339 21.37 -12.92 -15.66
C THR A 339 21.65 -12.51 -14.22
N PHE A 340 20.68 -12.65 -13.32
CA PHE A 340 20.88 -12.35 -11.90
C PHE A 340 21.92 -13.28 -11.27
N GLU A 341 21.79 -14.59 -11.52
CA GLU A 341 22.73 -15.59 -11.01
C GLU A 341 24.14 -15.36 -11.54
N GLU A 342 24.31 -15.13 -12.86
CA GLU A 342 25.57 -14.83 -13.48
C GLU A 342 26.26 -13.61 -12.84
N ARG A 343 25.54 -12.50 -12.71
CA ARG A 343 26.05 -11.26 -12.10
C ARG A 343 26.41 -11.43 -10.63
N ALA A 344 25.59 -12.17 -9.88
CA ALA A 344 25.88 -12.47 -8.49
C ALA A 344 27.15 -13.32 -8.35
N LYS A 345 27.31 -14.38 -9.18
CA LYS A 345 28.54 -15.21 -9.26
C LYS A 345 29.77 -14.36 -9.61
N GLU A 346 29.69 -13.56 -10.67
CA GLU A 346 30.74 -12.64 -11.07
C GLU A 346 31.19 -11.71 -9.94
N PHE A 347 30.21 -11.12 -9.22
CA PHE A 347 30.53 -10.24 -8.11
C PHE A 347 31.22 -11.00 -6.97
N CYS A 348 30.66 -12.13 -6.55
CA CYS A 348 31.16 -12.91 -5.41
C CYS A 348 32.55 -13.48 -5.62
N GLN A 349 32.90 -13.88 -6.85
CA GLN A 349 34.20 -14.41 -7.23
C GLN A 349 35.29 -13.34 -7.29
N GLN A 350 34.94 -12.05 -7.21
CA GLN A 350 35.94 -11.00 -7.17
C GLN A 350 36.70 -11.00 -5.83
N ARG A 351 37.97 -10.66 -5.89
CA ARG A 351 38.77 -10.44 -4.69
C ARG A 351 38.32 -9.13 -4.00
N TRP A 352 38.17 -9.16 -2.69
CA TRP A 352 37.74 -7.99 -1.92
C TRP A 352 38.55 -6.71 -2.22
N PRO A 353 39.90 -6.72 -2.29
CA PRO A 353 40.66 -5.53 -2.68
C PRO A 353 40.28 -4.97 -4.06
N SER A 354 39.89 -5.83 -5.02
CA SER A 354 39.42 -5.42 -6.35
C SER A 354 38.05 -4.71 -6.26
N ILE A 355 37.14 -5.26 -5.47
CA ILE A 355 35.83 -4.63 -5.21
C ILE A 355 36.03 -3.24 -4.57
N LYS A 356 36.93 -3.12 -3.59
CA LYS A 356 37.25 -1.83 -2.95
C LYS A 356 37.85 -0.83 -3.94
N SER A 357 38.72 -1.30 -4.85
CA SER A 357 39.28 -0.45 -5.90
C SER A 357 38.22 0.06 -6.85
N LYS A 358 37.27 -0.80 -7.27
CA LYS A 358 36.15 -0.43 -8.11
C LYS A 358 35.20 0.56 -7.39
N ALA A 359 34.94 0.37 -6.08
CA ALA A 359 34.14 1.28 -5.29
C ALA A 359 34.76 2.70 -5.20
N ARG A 360 36.10 2.77 -5.00
CA ARG A 360 36.82 4.06 -5.03
C ARG A 360 36.74 4.73 -6.41
N ALA A 361 36.74 3.93 -7.50
CA ALA A 361 36.53 4.40 -8.86
C ALA A 361 35.04 4.73 -9.20
N GLN A 362 34.16 4.77 -8.21
CA GLN A 362 32.73 5.09 -8.34
C GLN A 362 31.97 4.13 -9.27
N LEU A 363 32.40 2.85 -9.37
CA LEU A 363 31.68 1.83 -10.14
C LEU A 363 30.47 1.26 -9.38
N TYR A 364 30.35 1.57 -8.07
CA TYR A 364 29.19 1.24 -7.21
C TYR A 364 28.67 2.50 -6.50
N PRO A 365 28.16 3.50 -7.24
CA PRO A 365 27.86 4.83 -6.68
C PRO A 365 26.71 4.81 -5.65
N LYS A 366 25.89 3.76 -5.66
CA LYS A 366 24.74 3.59 -4.77
C LYS A 366 25.04 2.70 -3.55
N ALA A 367 26.22 2.08 -3.49
CA ALA A 367 26.56 1.11 -2.46
C ALA A 367 27.73 1.58 -1.59
N ASN A 368 27.54 1.52 -0.27
CA ASN A 368 28.60 1.69 0.72
C ASN A 368 29.37 0.35 0.94
N ASP A 369 30.42 0.40 1.75
CA ASP A 369 31.24 -0.79 2.06
C ASP A 369 30.42 -1.93 2.63
N GLU A 370 29.50 -1.67 3.54
CA GLU A 370 28.63 -2.67 4.16
C GLU A 370 27.77 -3.39 3.13
N ARG A 371 27.17 -2.66 2.18
CA ARG A 371 26.40 -3.26 1.09
C ARG A 371 27.25 -4.15 0.21
N LEU A 372 28.48 -3.73 -0.12
CA LEU A 372 29.41 -4.52 -0.93
C LEU A 372 29.88 -5.79 -0.20
N GLU A 373 30.15 -5.70 1.10
CA GLU A 373 30.53 -6.85 1.92
C GLU A 373 29.45 -7.91 2.03
N THR A 374 28.20 -7.47 2.12
CA THR A 374 27.03 -8.35 2.32
C THR A 374 26.35 -8.79 1.04
N GLN A 375 26.76 -8.26 -0.11
CA GLN A 375 26.10 -8.47 -1.40
C GLN A 375 25.96 -9.95 -1.78
N CYS A 376 26.99 -10.77 -1.57
CA CYS A 376 26.93 -12.20 -1.90
C CYS A 376 25.85 -12.91 -1.10
N PHE A 377 25.82 -12.66 0.22
CA PHE A 377 24.79 -13.20 1.10
C PHE A 377 23.40 -12.72 0.67
N LYS A 378 23.23 -11.41 0.46
CA LYS A 378 21.95 -10.82 0.10
C LYS A 378 21.41 -11.36 -1.22
N SER A 379 22.29 -11.49 -2.25
CA SER A 379 21.91 -12.08 -3.53
C SER A 379 21.46 -13.54 -3.37
N ALA A 380 22.20 -14.34 -2.62
CA ALA A 380 21.86 -15.74 -2.40
C ALA A 380 20.58 -15.89 -1.53
N TRP A 381 20.37 -14.97 -0.58
CA TRP A 381 19.13 -14.93 0.23
C TRP A 381 17.91 -14.62 -0.61
N ILE A 382 18.00 -13.61 -1.49
CA ILE A 382 16.92 -13.26 -2.45
C ILE A 382 16.65 -14.43 -3.37
N HIS A 383 17.70 -15.05 -3.94
CA HIS A 383 17.57 -16.22 -4.81
C HIS A 383 16.79 -17.34 -4.12
N ALA A 384 17.22 -17.74 -2.93
CA ALA A 384 16.60 -18.85 -2.21
C ALA A 384 15.16 -18.53 -1.79
N ILE A 385 14.87 -17.31 -1.33
CA ILE A 385 13.49 -16.90 -1.00
C ILE A 385 12.57 -16.93 -2.22
N LEU A 386 13.05 -16.45 -3.38
CA LEU A 386 12.24 -16.44 -4.62
C LEU A 386 11.99 -17.85 -5.14
N HIS A 387 13.05 -18.65 -5.29
CA HIS A 387 12.97 -19.92 -6.03
C HIS A 387 12.66 -21.11 -5.12
N ASP A 388 13.34 -21.25 -3.97
CA ASP A 388 13.11 -22.34 -3.04
C ASP A 388 11.96 -22.04 -2.07
N GLY A 389 11.75 -20.75 -1.75
CA GLY A 389 10.76 -20.29 -0.79
C GLY A 389 9.39 -20.03 -1.38
N PHE A 390 9.29 -19.25 -2.45
CA PHE A 390 8.04 -18.85 -3.09
C PHE A 390 7.75 -19.60 -4.38
N PHE A 391 8.67 -20.44 -4.88
CA PHE A 391 8.54 -21.18 -6.13
C PHE A 391 8.29 -20.28 -7.35
N VAL A 392 8.94 -19.11 -7.37
CA VAL A 392 8.94 -18.25 -8.55
C VAL A 392 9.67 -19.00 -9.66
N ASP A 393 9.00 -19.22 -10.77
CA ASP A 393 9.53 -19.99 -11.89
C ASP A 393 10.70 -19.25 -12.55
N GLU A 394 11.83 -19.94 -12.78
CA GLU A 394 13.03 -19.40 -13.41
C GLU A 394 12.78 -18.92 -14.85
N THR A 395 11.81 -19.53 -15.53
CA THR A 395 11.48 -19.24 -16.94
C THR A 395 10.47 -18.11 -17.10
N GLN A 396 9.91 -17.59 -15.99
CA GLN A 396 8.82 -16.65 -16.04
C GLN A 396 9.22 -15.21 -15.71
N HIS A 397 8.86 -14.32 -16.61
CA HIS A 397 9.32 -12.93 -16.65
C HIS A 397 8.29 -11.91 -16.10
N LYS A 398 7.41 -12.33 -15.21
CA LYS A 398 6.42 -11.42 -14.61
C LYS A 398 6.83 -10.83 -13.26
N PHE A 399 8.01 -11.18 -12.76
CA PHE A 399 8.58 -10.57 -11.56
C PHE A 399 9.43 -9.37 -11.94
N GLN A 400 9.23 -8.26 -11.25
CA GLN A 400 9.96 -7.01 -11.43
C GLN A 400 10.42 -6.49 -10.07
N SER A 401 11.69 -6.11 -9.96
CA SER A 401 12.16 -5.35 -8.81
C SER A 401 11.92 -3.85 -9.04
N ALA A 402 11.40 -3.14 -8.05
CA ALA A 402 11.10 -1.73 -8.18
C ALA A 402 11.31 -0.96 -6.87
N ASN A 403 11.83 0.26 -6.97
CA ASN A 403 11.80 1.26 -5.91
C ASN A 403 10.76 2.34 -6.20
N LYS A 404 10.59 2.65 -7.49
CA LYS A 404 9.63 3.63 -7.99
C LYS A 404 8.76 3.02 -9.07
N ILE A 405 7.52 3.45 -9.11
CA ILE A 405 6.56 3.17 -10.20
C ILE A 405 6.01 4.53 -10.64
N SER A 406 6.09 4.82 -11.94
CA SER A 406 5.67 6.13 -12.49
C SER A 406 6.31 7.32 -11.74
N GLU A 407 7.62 7.25 -11.50
CA GLU A 407 8.42 8.25 -10.76
C GLU A 407 8.05 8.43 -9.28
N GLN A 408 7.07 7.70 -8.78
CA GLN A 408 6.65 7.72 -7.37
C GLN A 408 7.28 6.54 -6.62
N GLU A 409 7.95 6.82 -5.49
CA GLU A 409 8.45 5.79 -4.58
C GLU A 409 7.27 5.00 -3.99
N VAL A 410 7.34 3.68 -4.10
CA VAL A 410 6.31 2.80 -3.54
C VAL A 410 6.58 2.60 -2.06
N GLN A 411 5.62 2.95 -1.24
CA GLN A 411 5.74 2.88 0.22
C GLN A 411 4.42 2.39 0.81
N TRP A 412 4.48 1.40 1.68
CA TRP A 412 3.30 0.86 2.35
C TRP A 412 2.49 1.92 3.12
N ALA A 413 3.13 3.00 3.60
CA ALA A 413 2.44 4.09 4.28
C ALA A 413 1.39 4.80 3.40
N LEU A 414 1.60 4.87 2.07
CA LEU A 414 0.57 5.36 1.15
C LEU A 414 -0.68 4.47 1.22
N GLY A 415 -0.49 3.15 1.15
CA GLY A 415 -1.61 2.20 1.26
C GLY A 415 -2.30 2.25 2.61
N ALA A 416 -1.53 2.43 3.69
CA ALA A 416 -2.09 2.63 5.02
C ALA A 416 -2.97 3.89 5.07
N MET A 417 -2.52 5.00 4.49
CA MET A 417 -3.31 6.23 4.44
C MET A 417 -4.60 6.04 3.62
N ILE A 418 -4.53 5.41 2.44
CA ILE A 418 -5.70 5.10 1.63
C ILE A 418 -6.70 4.27 2.44
N TYR A 419 -6.23 3.26 3.15
CA TYR A 419 -7.07 2.38 3.94
C TYR A 419 -7.69 3.08 5.15
N HIS A 420 -6.90 3.80 5.94
CA HIS A 420 -7.40 4.45 7.17
C HIS A 420 -8.25 5.68 6.90
N MET A 421 -7.99 6.39 5.81
CA MET A 421 -8.74 7.60 5.47
C MET A 421 -9.99 7.34 4.62
N ARG A 422 -10.26 6.10 4.20
CA ARG A 422 -11.37 5.78 3.29
C ARG A 422 -12.77 6.16 3.81
N TYR A 423 -12.95 6.16 5.12
CA TYR A 423 -14.20 6.57 5.78
C TYR A 423 -14.16 8.00 6.32
N SER A 424 -13.03 8.68 6.18
CA SER A 424 -12.99 10.08 6.60
C SER A 424 -13.96 10.88 5.74
N PRO A 425 -14.84 11.70 6.35
CA PRO A 425 -15.67 12.57 5.56
C PRO A 425 -14.75 13.41 4.68
N VAL A 426 -14.87 13.22 3.37
CA VAL A 426 -14.27 14.14 2.43
C VAL A 426 -14.95 15.46 2.71
N GLU A 427 -14.28 16.38 3.41
CA GLU A 427 -14.61 17.77 3.26
C GLU A 427 -14.34 18.05 1.78
N LEU A 428 -15.36 17.79 0.96
CA LEU A 428 -15.41 18.39 -0.37
C LEU A 428 -15.11 19.85 -0.08
N GLY A 429 -14.07 20.39 -0.68
CA GLY A 429 -13.75 21.83 -0.62
C GLY A 429 -14.81 22.68 -1.32
N VAL A 430 -16.04 22.26 -1.27
CA VAL A 430 -17.19 23.12 -1.31
C VAL A 430 -17.05 23.95 -0.05
N SER A 431 -16.40 25.13 -0.18
CA SER A 431 -16.75 26.22 0.70
C SER A 431 -18.24 26.08 0.88
N SER A 432 -18.68 25.67 2.10
CA SER A 432 -20.10 25.68 2.42
C SER A 432 -20.61 26.99 1.85
N PRO A 433 -21.60 27.00 0.95
CA PRO A 433 -22.13 28.24 0.48
C PRO A 433 -22.45 28.96 1.77
N THR A 434 -21.72 30.04 2.01
CA THR A 434 -21.88 30.89 3.17
C THR A 434 -23.37 30.96 3.39
N SER A 435 -23.83 30.78 4.60
CA SER A 435 -25.23 30.76 5.09
C SER A 435 -26.14 31.87 4.48
N TYR A 436 -25.58 32.64 3.58
CA TYR A 436 -26.22 33.71 2.81
C TYR A 436 -27.21 33.22 1.74
N ASN A 437 -27.11 31.99 1.26
CA ASN A 437 -27.97 31.49 0.18
C ASN A 437 -29.15 30.64 0.64
N GLN A 438 -29.24 30.30 1.92
CA GLN A 438 -30.44 29.59 2.44
C GLN A 438 -31.75 30.39 2.25
N PRO A 439 -31.82 31.70 2.51
CA PRO A 439 -33.05 32.47 2.25
C PRO A 439 -33.36 32.60 0.76
N LEU A 440 -32.34 32.63 -0.11
CA LEU A 440 -32.53 32.67 -1.56
C LEU A 440 -33.10 31.37 -2.13
N ILE A 441 -32.56 30.22 -1.70
CA ILE A 441 -33.10 28.90 -2.09
C ILE A 441 -34.51 28.68 -1.55
N GLN A 442 -34.75 29.05 -0.28
CA GLN A 442 -36.09 29.01 0.28
C GLN A 442 -37.06 29.94 -0.45
N GLY A 443 -36.62 31.13 -0.86
CA GLY A 443 -37.38 32.06 -1.68
C GLY A 443 -37.72 31.51 -3.08
N ILE A 444 -36.77 30.84 -3.72
CA ILE A 444 -36.97 30.19 -5.04
C ILE A 444 -37.96 29.02 -4.91
N VAL A 445 -37.82 28.18 -3.88
CA VAL A 445 -38.73 27.05 -3.66
C VAL A 445 -40.12 27.57 -3.33
N LEU A 446 -40.25 28.60 -2.49
CA LEU A 446 -41.54 29.21 -2.13
C LEU A 446 -42.21 29.85 -3.37
N SER A 447 -41.47 30.57 -4.19
CA SER A 447 -42.01 31.16 -5.43
C SER A 447 -42.41 30.10 -6.45
N ALA A 448 -41.68 29.00 -6.58
CA ALA A 448 -42.05 27.88 -7.45
C ALA A 448 -43.36 27.19 -6.97
N VAL A 449 -43.55 27.04 -5.67
CA VAL A 449 -44.78 26.50 -5.07
C VAL A 449 -45.97 27.45 -5.31
N ILE A 450 -45.77 28.76 -5.13
CA ILE A 450 -46.82 29.77 -5.40
C ILE A 450 -47.19 29.76 -6.89
N ILE A 451 -46.24 29.72 -7.81
CA ILE A 451 -46.51 29.65 -9.25
C ILE A 451 -47.29 28.37 -9.58
N LEU A 452 -46.95 27.25 -8.97
CA LEU A 452 -47.65 25.97 -9.18
C LEU A 452 -49.12 26.07 -8.67
N ILE A 453 -49.34 26.68 -7.52
CA ILE A 453 -50.69 26.92 -6.97
C ILE A 453 -51.49 27.84 -7.92
N LEU A 454 -50.88 28.90 -8.43
CA LEU A 454 -51.55 29.81 -9.36
C LEU A 454 -51.90 29.12 -10.68
N ILE A 455 -51.02 28.26 -11.21
CA ILE A 455 -51.29 27.45 -12.39
C ILE A 455 -52.46 26.48 -12.16
N ILE A 456 -52.50 25.84 -11.01
CA ILE A 456 -53.60 24.94 -10.64
C ILE A 456 -54.89 25.71 -10.48
N ALA A 457 -54.90 26.87 -9.81
CA ALA A 457 -56.04 27.75 -9.63
C ALA A 457 -56.54 28.26 -11.00
N TYR A 458 -55.65 28.71 -11.87
CA TYR A 458 -55.97 29.12 -13.25
C TYR A 458 -56.59 27.97 -14.05
N TYR A 459 -56.08 26.76 -13.93
CA TYR A 459 -56.59 25.57 -14.62
C TYR A 459 -57.99 25.21 -14.13
N ILE A 460 -58.21 25.29 -12.82
CA ILE A 460 -59.53 25.08 -12.21
C ILE A 460 -60.51 26.17 -12.66
N TYR A 461 -60.11 27.45 -12.59
CA TYR A 461 -60.91 28.60 -13.06
C TYR A 461 -61.24 28.47 -14.53
N SER A 462 -60.27 28.20 -15.42
CA SER A 462 -60.52 28.04 -16.85
C SER A 462 -61.43 26.87 -17.17
N ARG A 463 -61.38 25.81 -16.38
CA ARG A 463 -62.27 24.66 -16.53
C ARG A 463 -63.71 24.95 -16.07
N PHE A 464 -63.88 25.77 -15.03
CA PHE A 464 -65.22 26.27 -14.63
C PHE A 464 -65.73 27.30 -15.60
N TYR A 465 -64.91 28.25 -16.03
CA TYR A 465 -65.25 29.29 -17.00
C TYR A 465 -65.62 28.71 -18.36
N ASN A 466 -64.83 27.76 -18.89
CA ASN A 466 -65.16 27.06 -20.13
C ASN A 466 -66.39 26.15 -19.99
N LYS A 467 -66.77 25.73 -18.82
CA LYS A 467 -68.02 24.99 -18.60
C LYS A 467 -69.26 25.90 -18.65
N THR A 468 -69.06 27.18 -18.32
CA THR A 468 -70.11 28.22 -18.37
C THR A 468 -70.31 28.76 -19.81
N ILE A 469 -69.19 28.84 -20.61
CA ILE A 469 -69.20 29.33 -21.98
C ILE A 469 -69.60 28.26 -23.00
N ARG A 470 -69.49 26.96 -22.69
CA ARG A 470 -69.95 25.87 -23.59
C ARG A 470 -71.44 25.73 -23.69
N ARG A 471 -72.22 26.72 -23.15
CA ARG A 471 -73.65 26.82 -23.36
C ARG A 471 -74.00 27.73 -24.55
N ASP A 472 -72.99 28.47 -25.11
CA ASP A 472 -73.24 29.28 -26.32
C ASP A 472 -72.03 29.24 -27.28
N ARG A 473 -72.29 28.76 -28.50
CA ARG A 473 -71.57 28.90 -29.77
C ARG A 473 -70.37 27.99 -30.07
N GLY A 474 -70.55 27.36 -31.18
CA GLY A 474 -69.62 26.65 -32.03
C GLY A 474 -68.53 27.47 -32.65
N GLY A 475 -67.50 26.78 -33.07
CA GLY A 475 -66.67 27.07 -34.26
C GLY A 475 -65.40 27.88 -34.03
N PHE A 476 -64.28 27.34 -34.26
CA PHE A 476 -63.29 27.65 -35.28
C PHE A 476 -61.88 27.15 -34.94
N ASN A 477 -61.12 26.86 -36.01
CA ASN A 477 -59.88 26.12 -36.21
C ASN A 477 -58.56 26.85 -35.91
N TYR A 478 -57.52 26.04 -35.69
CA TYR A 478 -56.07 26.10 -36.08
C TYR A 478 -55.13 27.25 -35.63
N HIS A 479 -53.96 26.93 -35.07
CA HIS A 479 -52.67 26.93 -35.74
C HIS A 479 -51.52 26.36 -34.87
N ARG A 480 -50.58 25.66 -35.53
CA ARG A 480 -49.33 25.07 -35.10
C ARG A 480 -48.24 26.14 -34.98
N LEU A 481 -47.24 25.98 -34.07
CA LEU A 481 -45.89 26.52 -34.18
C LEU A 481 -44.88 25.68 -33.38
N PRO A 482 -43.52 25.81 -33.62
CA PRO A 482 -42.65 24.67 -33.79
C PRO A 482 -41.59 24.44 -32.68
N ASN A 483 -40.80 23.34 -32.85
CA ASN A 483 -39.67 22.87 -32.08
C ASN A 483 -38.58 23.93 -31.82
N LEU A 484 -37.95 23.79 -30.66
CA LEU A 484 -36.58 24.28 -30.38
C LEU A 484 -35.82 23.20 -29.65
N ASN A 485 -34.91 22.55 -30.39
CA ASN A 485 -33.76 21.80 -29.88
C ASN A 485 -32.61 22.77 -29.63
N ASP A 486 -31.64 22.29 -28.85
CA ASP A 486 -30.29 22.77 -28.64
C ASP A 486 -30.07 23.83 -27.54
N VAL A 487 -29.54 23.36 -26.40
CA VAL A 487 -28.40 23.99 -25.75
C VAL A 487 -27.64 22.94 -24.90
N GLU A 488 -26.43 22.73 -25.27
CA GLU A 488 -25.37 21.96 -24.63
C GLU A 488 -24.78 22.75 -23.48
N PHE A 489 -24.69 22.14 -22.26
CA PHE A 489 -23.89 22.69 -21.18
C PHE A 489 -22.99 21.61 -20.61
N ALA A 490 -21.68 21.78 -20.88
CA ALA A 490 -20.62 21.03 -20.23
C ALA A 490 -20.12 21.82 -19.02
N GLU A 491 -20.31 21.30 -17.82
CA GLU A 491 -19.70 21.84 -16.61
C GLU A 491 -18.57 20.94 -16.09
N LYS A 492 -17.39 21.53 -16.00
CA LYS A 492 -16.19 20.94 -15.37
C LYS A 492 -16.27 21.08 -13.86
N ILE A 493 -16.20 19.98 -13.15
CA ILE A 493 -16.10 19.95 -11.67
C ILE A 493 -14.62 19.85 -11.26
N PRO A 494 -14.11 20.71 -10.37
CA PRO A 494 -12.74 20.63 -9.88
C PRO A 494 -12.59 19.54 -8.82
N ARG A 495 -11.56 18.71 -8.94
CA ARG A 495 -11.19 17.64 -8.00
C ARG A 495 -10.44 18.23 -6.80
N SER A 496 -10.84 17.89 -5.57
CA SER A 496 -10.09 18.24 -4.36
C SER A 496 -9.06 17.15 -4.03
N THR A 497 -7.81 17.55 -3.84
CA THR A 497 -6.70 16.70 -3.45
C THR A 497 -6.35 16.91 -1.98
N ARG A 498 -6.13 15.81 -1.25
CA ARG A 498 -5.55 15.85 0.10
C ARG A 498 -4.10 15.41 0.04
N SER A 499 -3.21 16.13 0.71
CA SER A 499 -1.79 15.84 0.79
C SER A 499 -1.41 15.24 2.15
N TYR A 500 -0.40 14.37 2.18
CA TYR A 500 0.16 13.77 3.40
C TYR A 500 1.69 13.77 3.34
N VAL A 501 2.29 13.77 4.51
CA VAL A 501 3.73 13.61 4.71
C VAL A 501 3.97 12.29 5.42
N SER A 502 4.78 11.40 4.84
CA SER A 502 5.12 10.11 5.42
C SER A 502 6.52 10.11 6.03
N PHE A 503 6.66 9.47 7.17
CA PHE A 503 7.92 9.25 7.87
C PHE A 503 8.21 7.76 7.93
N PHE A 504 9.42 7.37 7.54
CA PHE A 504 9.87 6.00 7.51
C PHE A 504 11.01 5.77 8.46
N GLN A 505 11.03 4.57 8.99
CA GLN A 505 12.08 4.05 9.81
C GLN A 505 12.41 2.64 9.33
N GLU A 506 13.63 2.41 8.96
CA GLU A 506 14.17 1.09 8.63
C GLU A 506 14.42 0.24 9.89
#